data_931b8868b7df0a35c4cb03169873533a
#
_entry.id   931b8868b7df0a35c4cb03169873533a
#
_cell.length_a   1.000
_cell.length_b   1.000
_cell.length_c   1.000
_cell.angle_alpha   90.00
_cell.angle_beta   90.00
_cell.angle_gamma   90.00
#
_symmetry.space_group_name_H-M   'P 1'
#
loop_
_entity.id
_entity.type
_entity.pdbx_description
1 polymer ?
#
loop_
_entity_poly.entity_id
_entity_poly.type
_entity_poly.pdbx_seq_one_letter_code
_entity_poly.pdbx_strand_id
1 'polypeptide(L)'
;MRRTKADAEETRQGIIDAAERLFFRNGIDKTSLEQIAAEAGVTRGAIYWYFANKTDLFMAMVDSVPLIWEDVIARAVVEDHPNPLALLETIALDALDLLGSDLRRQRIYRIMTRCAYQGDLARVRDRQQEALTRQRALFIAAFNLASQKGQLNPAWHPETAAHSFDWLFCGMIMEWLHFEQNFDLVAAGTASIQGLFAQFRSTAARTMETA
;
A
#
# COMPACT_ATOMS: atom_id res chain seq x y z
N MET A 1 -16.56 -28.00 -23.87
CA MET A 1 -15.11 -27.86 -23.77
C MET A 1 -14.76 -27.58 -22.31
N ARG A 2 -13.86 -28.34 -21.70
CA ARG A 2 -13.49 -28.16 -20.28
C ARG A 2 -12.59 -26.94 -20.21
N ARG A 3 -13.01 -25.87 -19.52
CA ARG A 3 -12.18 -24.67 -19.30
C ARG A 3 -10.88 -25.07 -18.63
N THR A 4 -9.75 -24.54 -19.11
CA THR A 4 -8.45 -24.76 -18.49
C THR A 4 -8.34 -23.91 -17.21
N LYS A 5 -7.38 -24.23 -16.35
CA LYS A 5 -7.09 -23.42 -15.16
C LYS A 5 -6.68 -21.97 -15.55
N ALA A 6 -5.99 -21.83 -16.68
CA ALA A 6 -5.61 -20.52 -17.23
C ALA A 6 -6.83 -19.70 -17.68
N ASP A 7 -7.78 -20.31 -18.42
CA ASP A 7 -9.01 -19.61 -18.85
C ASP A 7 -9.87 -19.18 -17.65
N ALA A 8 -9.85 -19.96 -16.56
CA ALA A 8 -10.57 -19.61 -15.33
C ALA A 8 -9.92 -18.40 -14.62
N GLU A 9 -8.60 -18.35 -14.56
CA GLU A 9 -7.88 -17.22 -13.95
C GLU A 9 -7.99 -15.96 -14.79
N GLU A 10 -7.94 -16.05 -16.11
CA GLU A 10 -8.19 -14.93 -17.02
C GLU A 10 -9.60 -14.34 -16.82
N THR A 11 -10.60 -15.22 -16.72
CA THR A 11 -11.99 -14.80 -16.46
C THR A 11 -12.10 -14.11 -15.09
N ARG A 12 -11.46 -14.68 -14.05
CA ARG A 12 -11.43 -14.09 -12.71
C ARG A 12 -10.82 -12.70 -12.72
N GLN A 13 -9.69 -12.53 -13.40
CA GLN A 13 -9.02 -11.25 -13.53
C GLN A 13 -9.88 -10.24 -14.30
N GLY A 14 -10.54 -10.65 -15.38
CA GLY A 14 -11.47 -9.82 -16.14
C GLY A 14 -12.62 -9.27 -15.28
N ILE A 15 -13.14 -10.08 -14.34
CA ILE A 15 -14.17 -9.64 -13.39
C ILE A 15 -13.60 -8.61 -12.41
N ILE A 16 -12.38 -8.80 -11.89
CA ILE A 16 -11.71 -7.85 -11.00
C ILE A 16 -11.50 -6.51 -11.71
N ASP A 17 -11.04 -6.53 -12.96
CA ASP A 17 -10.78 -5.33 -13.75
C ASP A 17 -12.08 -4.57 -14.09
N ALA A 18 -13.18 -5.28 -14.34
CA ALA A 18 -14.51 -4.69 -14.52
C ALA A 18 -15.02 -4.04 -13.23
N ALA A 19 -14.81 -4.72 -12.09
CA ALA A 19 -15.15 -4.18 -10.77
C ALA A 19 -14.36 -2.90 -10.46
N GLU A 20 -13.05 -2.88 -10.72
CA GLU A 20 -12.18 -1.71 -10.56
C GLU A 20 -12.74 -0.51 -11.33
N ARG A 21 -13.05 -0.69 -12.63
CA ARG A 21 -13.60 0.39 -13.47
C ARG A 21 -14.93 0.92 -12.94
N LEU A 22 -15.84 0.03 -12.53
CA LEU A 22 -17.16 0.43 -12.04
C LEU A 22 -17.10 1.07 -10.66
N PHE A 23 -16.31 0.51 -9.73
CA PHE A 23 -16.10 1.10 -8.40
C PHE A 23 -15.46 2.49 -8.47
N PHE A 24 -14.52 2.67 -9.39
CA PHE A 24 -13.88 3.97 -9.59
C PHE A 24 -14.86 5.02 -10.13
N ARG A 25 -15.71 4.64 -11.10
CA ARG A 25 -16.70 5.55 -11.73
C ARG A 25 -17.88 5.86 -10.84
N ASN A 26 -18.46 4.85 -10.21
CA ASN A 26 -19.79 4.93 -9.59
C ASN A 26 -19.72 4.89 -8.05
N GLY A 27 -18.60 4.45 -7.48
CA GLY A 27 -18.48 4.05 -6.09
C GLY A 27 -18.95 2.62 -5.84
N ILE A 28 -18.49 2.03 -4.74
CA ILE A 28 -18.78 0.62 -4.38
C ILE A 28 -20.26 0.43 -4.08
N ASP A 29 -20.88 1.36 -3.35
CA ASP A 29 -22.27 1.24 -2.89
C ASP A 29 -23.26 1.25 -4.04
N LYS A 30 -22.98 2.04 -5.09
CA LYS A 30 -23.83 2.19 -6.27
C LYS A 30 -23.56 1.16 -7.37
N THR A 31 -22.67 0.19 -7.13
CA THR A 31 -22.30 -0.84 -8.11
C THR A 31 -22.81 -2.20 -7.65
N SER A 32 -23.53 -2.90 -8.53
CA SER A 32 -24.01 -4.26 -8.28
C SER A 32 -23.14 -5.31 -8.96
N LEU A 33 -23.22 -6.58 -8.48
CA LEU A 33 -22.53 -7.70 -9.15
C LEU A 33 -23.07 -7.95 -10.56
N GLU A 34 -24.36 -7.67 -10.81
CA GLU A 34 -24.97 -7.77 -12.15
C GLU A 34 -24.35 -6.78 -13.12
N GLN A 35 -24.12 -5.54 -12.69
CA GLN A 35 -23.43 -4.54 -13.52
C GLN A 35 -21.99 -4.94 -13.81
N ILE A 36 -21.29 -5.50 -12.82
CA ILE A 36 -19.92 -6.00 -12.99
C ILE A 36 -19.89 -7.19 -13.95
N ALA A 37 -20.83 -8.12 -13.83
CA ALA A 37 -20.94 -9.26 -14.76
C ALA A 37 -21.15 -8.79 -16.22
N ALA A 38 -22.04 -7.83 -16.43
CA ALA A 38 -22.28 -7.23 -17.75
C ALA A 38 -21.03 -6.53 -18.31
N GLU A 39 -20.34 -5.73 -17.50
CA GLU A 39 -19.10 -5.03 -17.86
C GLU A 39 -17.95 -6.00 -18.19
N ALA A 40 -17.89 -7.14 -17.48
CA ALA A 40 -16.90 -8.20 -17.70
C ALA A 40 -17.25 -9.15 -18.86
N GLY A 41 -18.45 -9.02 -19.46
CA GLY A 41 -18.90 -9.93 -20.51
C GLY A 41 -19.19 -11.35 -20.03
N VAL A 42 -19.53 -11.53 -18.75
CA VAL A 42 -19.84 -12.84 -18.16
C VAL A 42 -21.30 -12.91 -17.70
N THR A 43 -21.81 -14.13 -17.51
CA THR A 43 -23.16 -14.30 -16.95
C THR A 43 -23.18 -13.98 -15.45
N ARG A 44 -24.37 -13.61 -14.92
CA ARG A 44 -24.57 -13.44 -13.47
C ARG A 44 -24.15 -14.69 -12.67
N GLY A 45 -24.48 -15.88 -13.16
CA GLY A 45 -24.07 -17.14 -12.51
C GLY A 45 -22.56 -17.35 -12.49
N ALA A 46 -21.85 -16.88 -13.54
CA ALA A 46 -20.41 -17.00 -13.60
C ALA A 46 -19.71 -16.14 -12.53
N ILE A 47 -20.19 -14.94 -12.21
CA ILE A 47 -19.56 -14.10 -11.19
C ILE A 47 -19.68 -14.74 -9.79
N TYR A 48 -20.82 -15.36 -9.47
CA TYR A 48 -21.01 -16.05 -8.18
C TYR A 48 -20.16 -17.32 -8.03
N TRP A 49 -19.68 -17.88 -9.14
CA TRP A 49 -18.73 -18.99 -9.08
C TRP A 49 -17.32 -18.55 -8.60
N TYR A 50 -16.92 -17.29 -8.88
CA TYR A 50 -15.62 -16.72 -8.50
C TYR A 50 -15.67 -15.97 -7.18
N PHE A 51 -16.77 -15.28 -6.89
CA PHE A 51 -16.90 -14.38 -5.74
C PHE A 51 -18.27 -14.56 -5.08
N ALA A 52 -18.28 -14.92 -3.81
CA ALA A 52 -19.51 -15.17 -3.06
C ALA A 52 -20.37 -13.90 -2.91
N ASN A 53 -19.72 -12.73 -2.84
CA ASN A 53 -20.37 -11.43 -2.66
C ASN A 53 -19.46 -10.28 -3.16
N LYS A 54 -20.01 -9.06 -3.13
CA LYS A 54 -19.30 -7.85 -3.56
C LYS A 54 -18.07 -7.55 -2.69
N THR A 55 -18.10 -7.88 -1.42
CA THR A 55 -16.98 -7.70 -0.49
C THR A 55 -15.79 -8.58 -0.85
N ASP A 56 -16.05 -9.86 -1.19
CA ASP A 56 -14.99 -10.79 -1.61
C ASP A 56 -14.32 -10.32 -2.91
N LEU A 57 -15.11 -9.80 -3.85
CA LEU A 57 -14.60 -9.22 -5.09
C LEU A 57 -13.78 -7.95 -4.82
N PHE A 58 -14.26 -7.08 -3.92
CA PHE A 58 -13.52 -5.89 -3.52
C PHE A 58 -12.19 -6.24 -2.85
N MET A 59 -12.18 -7.22 -1.95
CA MET A 59 -10.93 -7.70 -1.32
C MET A 59 -9.96 -8.26 -2.35
N ALA A 60 -10.44 -9.06 -3.31
CA ALA A 60 -9.60 -9.58 -4.38
C ALA A 60 -9.02 -8.47 -5.27
N MET A 61 -9.76 -7.39 -5.50
CA MET A 61 -9.26 -6.20 -6.20
C MET A 61 -8.14 -5.52 -5.41
N VAL A 62 -8.30 -5.32 -4.11
CA VAL A 62 -7.26 -4.75 -3.23
C VAL A 62 -6.02 -5.63 -3.22
N ASP A 63 -6.19 -6.96 -3.09
CA ASP A 63 -5.09 -7.93 -3.08
C ASP A 63 -4.32 -8.02 -4.41
N SER A 64 -4.92 -7.52 -5.51
CA SER A 64 -4.25 -7.49 -6.81
C SER A 64 -3.13 -6.44 -6.94
N VAL A 65 -2.99 -5.57 -5.94
CA VAL A 65 -1.93 -4.55 -5.85
C VAL A 65 -1.19 -4.67 -4.51
N PRO A 66 -0.41 -5.74 -4.31
CA PRO A 66 0.20 -6.04 -3.02
C PRO A 66 1.22 -4.98 -2.62
N LEU A 67 1.41 -4.83 -1.31
CA LEU A 67 2.48 -4.04 -0.70
C LEU A 67 3.73 -4.92 -0.61
N ILE A 68 4.63 -4.79 -1.59
CA ILE A 68 5.81 -5.67 -1.75
C ILE A 68 6.86 -5.46 -0.64
N TRP A 69 6.83 -4.31 0.01
CA TRP A 69 7.85 -3.88 0.96
C TRP A 69 7.73 -4.50 2.38
N GLU A 70 6.54 -5.01 2.76
CA GLU A 70 6.35 -5.62 4.10
C GLU A 70 7.33 -6.80 4.32
N ASP A 71 7.44 -7.70 3.36
CA ASP A 71 8.34 -8.85 3.43
C ASP A 71 9.82 -8.44 3.42
N VAL A 72 10.16 -7.35 2.72
CA VAL A 72 11.53 -6.85 2.65
C VAL A 72 11.96 -6.30 4.01
N ILE A 73 11.11 -5.49 4.65
CA ILE A 73 11.38 -4.94 5.98
C ILE A 73 11.41 -6.05 7.03
N ALA A 74 10.45 -6.99 6.99
CA ALA A 74 10.40 -8.10 7.93
C ALA A 74 11.69 -8.94 7.87
N ARG A 75 12.16 -9.29 6.67
CA ARG A 75 13.43 -10.00 6.48
C ARG A 75 14.63 -9.20 6.97
N ALA A 76 14.69 -7.92 6.65
CA ALA A 76 15.78 -7.05 7.06
C ALA A 76 15.93 -6.97 8.59
N VAL A 77 14.82 -6.97 9.32
CA VAL A 77 14.82 -6.99 10.78
C VAL A 77 15.32 -8.35 11.32
N VAL A 78 14.82 -9.45 10.73
CA VAL A 78 15.19 -10.83 11.15
C VAL A 78 16.65 -11.13 10.83
N GLU A 79 17.16 -10.68 9.68
CA GLU A 79 18.52 -10.94 9.19
C GLU A 79 19.54 -9.89 9.71
N ASP A 80 19.15 -9.05 10.64
CA ASP A 80 20.02 -8.01 11.23
C ASP A 80 20.68 -7.09 10.19
N HIS A 81 19.88 -6.54 9.27
CA HIS A 81 20.36 -5.73 8.14
C HIS A 81 21.36 -4.64 8.59
N PRO A 82 22.50 -4.47 7.89
CA PRO A 82 23.57 -3.56 8.32
C PRO A 82 23.16 -2.08 8.35
N ASN A 83 22.26 -1.65 7.45
CA ASN A 83 21.78 -0.27 7.39
C ASN A 83 20.26 -0.18 7.25
N PRO A 84 19.49 -0.39 8.34
CA PRO A 84 18.02 -0.37 8.31
C PRO A 84 17.43 1.00 7.95
N LEU A 85 18.08 2.13 8.29
CA LEU A 85 17.57 3.45 7.90
C LEU A 85 17.68 3.68 6.39
N ALA A 86 18.81 3.36 5.78
CA ALA A 86 18.97 3.50 4.33
C ALA A 86 18.01 2.58 3.57
N LEU A 87 17.77 1.36 4.08
CA LEU A 87 16.81 0.44 3.49
C LEU A 87 15.38 1.01 3.53
N LEU A 88 14.94 1.50 4.70
CA LEU A 88 13.62 2.12 4.84
C LEU A 88 13.43 3.31 3.90
N GLU A 89 14.44 4.18 3.79
CA GLU A 89 14.43 5.32 2.88
C GLU A 89 14.28 4.85 1.43
N THR A 90 15.11 3.90 0.98
CA THR A 90 15.03 3.33 -0.38
C THR A 90 13.66 2.75 -0.67
N ILE A 91 13.12 1.92 0.23
CA ILE A 91 11.79 1.33 0.09
C ILE A 91 10.70 2.41 -0.03
N ALA A 92 10.80 3.48 0.75
CA ALA A 92 9.83 4.57 0.70
C ALA A 92 9.89 5.32 -0.65
N LEU A 93 11.08 5.58 -1.18
CA LEU A 93 11.27 6.23 -2.48
C LEU A 93 10.76 5.33 -3.62
N ASP A 94 11.11 4.04 -3.61
CA ASP A 94 10.61 3.06 -4.59
C ASP A 94 9.08 2.96 -4.57
N ALA A 95 8.47 3.06 -3.38
CA ALA A 95 7.01 3.04 -3.25
C ALA A 95 6.35 4.30 -3.83
N LEU A 96 7.00 5.48 -3.73
CA LEU A 96 6.53 6.70 -4.38
C LEU A 96 6.62 6.61 -5.90
N ASP A 97 7.74 6.12 -6.44
CA ASP A 97 7.94 5.93 -7.87
C ASP A 97 6.91 4.92 -8.43
N LEU A 98 6.70 3.82 -7.73
CA LEU A 98 5.71 2.82 -8.10
C LEU A 98 4.29 3.42 -8.10
N LEU A 99 3.92 4.16 -7.05
CA LEU A 99 2.61 4.79 -6.99
C LEU A 99 2.46 5.89 -8.05
N GLY A 100 3.51 6.68 -8.30
CA GLY A 100 3.52 7.73 -9.31
C GLY A 100 3.33 7.22 -10.73
N SER A 101 3.81 6.00 -11.04
CA SER A 101 3.79 5.40 -12.37
C SER A 101 2.66 4.38 -12.61
N ASP A 102 2.13 3.73 -11.58
CA ASP A 102 1.11 2.68 -11.69
C ASP A 102 -0.31 3.24 -11.58
N LEU A 103 -0.92 3.59 -12.72
CA LEU A 103 -2.29 4.12 -12.78
C LEU A 103 -3.35 3.17 -12.20
N ARG A 104 -3.12 1.86 -12.29
CA ARG A 104 -4.05 0.88 -11.72
C ARG A 104 -4.02 0.93 -10.20
N ARG A 105 -2.83 0.96 -9.61
CA ARG A 105 -2.62 1.11 -8.17
C ARG A 105 -3.24 2.40 -7.65
N GLN A 106 -3.03 3.51 -8.35
CA GLN A 106 -3.64 4.81 -8.02
C GLN A 106 -5.17 4.72 -7.97
N ARG A 107 -5.80 4.09 -8.99
CA ARG A 107 -7.26 3.92 -9.02
C ARG A 107 -7.75 3.08 -7.85
N ILE A 108 -7.11 1.94 -7.57
CA ILE A 108 -7.51 1.05 -6.47
C ILE A 108 -7.37 1.78 -5.12
N TYR A 109 -6.28 2.49 -4.89
CA TYR A 109 -6.11 3.26 -3.65
C TYR A 109 -7.14 4.39 -3.53
N ARG A 110 -7.47 5.08 -4.63
CA ARG A 110 -8.56 6.10 -4.63
C ARG A 110 -9.93 5.48 -4.34
N ILE A 111 -10.22 4.28 -4.83
CA ILE A 111 -11.44 3.56 -4.47
C ILE A 111 -11.46 3.29 -2.95
N MET A 112 -10.34 2.80 -2.41
CA MET A 112 -10.20 2.50 -0.97
C MET A 112 -10.37 3.76 -0.11
N THR A 113 -9.78 4.90 -0.48
CA THR A 113 -9.88 6.16 0.29
C THR A 113 -11.29 6.76 0.30
N ARG A 114 -12.11 6.43 -0.71
CA ARG A 114 -13.50 6.90 -0.83
C ARG A 114 -14.52 5.93 -0.25
N CYS A 115 -14.09 4.75 0.21
CA CYS A 115 -14.96 3.73 0.76
C CYS A 115 -15.40 4.07 2.19
N ALA A 116 -16.70 4.07 2.45
CA ALA A 116 -17.24 4.31 3.79
C ALA A 116 -17.07 3.12 4.76
N TYR A 117 -16.70 1.94 4.27
CA TYR A 117 -16.51 0.70 5.05
C TYR A 117 -17.64 0.36 6.01
N GLN A 118 -18.90 0.57 5.57
CA GLN A 118 -20.09 0.26 6.36
C GLN A 118 -20.73 -1.05 5.90
N GLY A 119 -21.60 -1.62 6.75
CA GLY A 119 -22.33 -2.86 6.42
C GLY A 119 -21.38 -4.03 6.12
N ASP A 120 -21.56 -4.67 4.98
CA ASP A 120 -20.76 -5.83 4.56
C ASP A 120 -19.27 -5.51 4.35
N LEU A 121 -18.92 -4.23 4.13
CA LEU A 121 -17.56 -3.77 3.96
C LEU A 121 -16.82 -3.53 5.29
N ALA A 122 -17.46 -3.70 6.44
CA ALA A 122 -16.82 -3.57 7.76
C ALA A 122 -15.62 -4.52 7.90
N ARG A 123 -15.72 -5.76 7.37
CA ARG A 123 -14.61 -6.72 7.36
C ARG A 123 -13.38 -6.24 6.59
N VAL A 124 -13.58 -5.42 5.56
CA VAL A 124 -12.47 -4.81 4.80
C VAL A 124 -11.74 -3.80 5.67
N ARG A 125 -12.48 -2.96 6.42
CA ARG A 125 -11.91 -2.01 7.38
C ARG A 125 -11.05 -2.73 8.42
N ASP A 126 -11.58 -3.80 9.01
CA ASP A 126 -10.89 -4.54 10.07
C ASP A 126 -9.57 -5.14 9.53
N ARG A 127 -9.60 -5.73 8.34
CA ARG A 127 -8.39 -6.23 7.65
C ARG A 127 -7.37 -5.11 7.34
N GLN A 128 -7.85 -3.93 6.89
CA GLN A 128 -6.97 -2.79 6.67
C GLN A 128 -6.33 -2.30 7.97
N GLN A 129 -7.10 -2.24 9.06
CA GLN A 129 -6.58 -1.85 10.36
C GLN A 129 -5.52 -2.82 10.85
N GLU A 130 -5.70 -4.12 10.65
CA GLU A 130 -4.69 -5.14 10.93
C GLU A 130 -3.43 -4.94 10.08
N ALA A 131 -3.57 -4.67 8.78
CA ALA A 131 -2.44 -4.41 7.90
C ALA A 131 -1.64 -3.17 8.33
N LEU A 132 -2.32 -2.06 8.65
CA LEU A 132 -1.68 -0.84 9.17
C LEU A 132 -0.98 -1.08 10.51
N THR A 133 -1.56 -1.93 11.39
CA THR A 133 -0.95 -2.29 12.67
C THR A 133 0.34 -3.10 12.45
N ARG A 134 0.32 -4.08 11.54
CA ARG A 134 1.52 -4.85 11.16
C ARG A 134 2.60 -3.95 10.54
N GLN A 135 2.22 -3.09 9.61
CA GLN A 135 3.12 -2.12 9.00
C GLN A 135 3.85 -1.28 10.04
N ARG A 136 3.09 -0.70 10.98
CA ARG A 136 3.64 0.12 12.06
C ARG A 136 4.60 -0.66 12.94
N ALA A 137 4.26 -1.90 13.28
CA ALA A 137 5.13 -2.78 14.06
C ALA A 137 6.47 -3.04 13.34
N LEU A 138 6.44 -3.24 12.00
CA LEU A 138 7.66 -3.40 11.20
C LEU A 138 8.51 -2.14 11.17
N PHE A 139 7.91 -0.96 11.03
CA PHE A 139 8.66 0.30 11.11
C PHE A 139 9.31 0.48 12.47
N ILE A 140 8.56 0.26 13.57
CA ILE A 140 9.11 0.34 14.92
C ILE A 140 10.30 -0.64 15.09
N ALA A 141 10.16 -1.88 14.61
CA ALA A 141 11.24 -2.88 14.68
C ALA A 141 12.49 -2.42 13.89
N ALA A 142 12.32 -1.86 12.69
CA ALA A 142 13.43 -1.37 11.89
C ALA A 142 14.13 -0.13 12.54
N PHE A 143 13.37 0.80 13.13
CA PHE A 143 13.94 1.92 13.86
C PHE A 143 14.63 1.49 15.17
N ASN A 144 14.10 0.47 15.86
CA ASN A 144 14.80 -0.14 17.01
C ASN A 144 16.14 -0.75 16.59
N LEU A 145 16.17 -1.49 15.47
CA LEU A 145 17.40 -2.04 14.93
C LEU A 145 18.40 -0.93 14.57
N ALA A 146 17.94 0.16 13.94
CA ALA A 146 18.77 1.32 13.64
C ALA A 146 19.36 1.97 14.92
N SER A 147 18.57 2.06 15.97
CA SER A 147 19.02 2.57 17.27
C SER A 147 20.08 1.66 17.91
N GLN A 148 19.87 0.35 17.90
CA GLN A 148 20.83 -0.64 18.41
C GLN A 148 22.17 -0.58 17.66
N LYS A 149 22.14 -0.27 16.36
CA LYS A 149 23.33 -0.10 15.52
C LYS A 149 23.97 1.30 15.62
N GLY A 150 23.43 2.19 16.44
CA GLY A 150 23.93 3.56 16.61
C GLY A 150 23.70 4.47 15.37
N GLN A 151 22.82 4.07 14.46
CA GLN A 151 22.49 4.83 13.25
C GLN A 151 21.41 5.88 13.50
N LEU A 152 20.49 5.61 14.42
CA LEU A 152 19.45 6.56 14.79
C LEU A 152 20.07 7.66 15.68
N ASN A 153 19.76 8.91 15.33
CA ASN A 153 20.15 10.08 16.14
C ASN A 153 19.56 9.93 17.56
N PRO A 154 20.39 10.04 18.62
CA PRO A 154 19.94 9.87 20.02
C PRO A 154 18.81 10.82 20.46
N ALA A 155 18.58 11.92 19.73
CA ALA A 155 17.43 12.79 19.97
C ALA A 155 16.08 12.17 19.60
N TRP A 156 16.08 11.06 18.86
CA TRP A 156 14.87 10.35 18.44
C TRP A 156 14.68 9.06 19.23
N HIS A 157 13.50 8.90 19.84
CA HIS A 157 13.06 7.61 20.30
C HIS A 157 12.59 6.78 19.10
N PRO A 158 12.97 5.48 18.95
CA PRO A 158 12.65 4.67 17.78
C PRO A 158 11.16 4.65 17.40
N GLU A 159 10.28 4.53 18.38
CA GLU A 159 8.84 4.53 18.18
C GLU A 159 8.33 5.88 17.65
N THR A 160 8.85 7.01 18.19
CA THR A 160 8.49 8.35 17.71
C THR A 160 8.98 8.56 16.27
N ALA A 161 10.20 8.11 15.94
CA ALA A 161 10.72 8.18 14.58
C ALA A 161 9.88 7.35 13.61
N ALA A 162 9.49 6.12 13.99
CA ALA A 162 8.61 5.27 13.20
C ALA A 162 7.25 5.92 12.93
N HIS A 163 6.63 6.52 13.95
CA HIS A 163 5.36 7.24 13.78
C HIS A 163 5.50 8.47 12.91
N SER A 164 6.57 9.26 13.08
CA SER A 164 6.81 10.45 12.25
C SER A 164 6.97 10.09 10.78
N PHE A 165 7.69 9.01 10.49
CA PHE A 165 7.81 8.48 9.14
C PHE A 165 6.46 7.98 8.59
N ASP A 166 5.74 7.13 9.34
CA ASP A 166 4.45 6.57 8.93
C ASP A 166 3.42 7.67 8.62
N TRP A 167 3.31 8.68 9.48
CA TRP A 167 2.37 9.80 9.28
C TRP A 167 2.75 10.68 8.09
N LEU A 168 4.05 10.99 7.91
CA LEU A 168 4.50 11.74 6.73
C LEU A 168 4.19 10.97 5.45
N PHE A 169 4.60 9.70 5.38
CA PHE A 169 4.46 8.86 4.19
C PHE A 169 2.99 8.63 3.84
N CYS A 170 2.19 8.16 4.79
CA CYS A 170 0.77 7.89 4.57
C CYS A 170 -0.01 9.19 4.34
N GLY A 171 0.26 10.25 5.11
CA GLY A 171 -0.45 11.53 4.97
C GLY A 171 -0.26 12.16 3.60
N MET A 172 0.96 12.18 3.10
CA MET A 172 1.30 12.70 1.78
C MET A 172 0.60 11.92 0.64
N ILE A 173 0.64 10.59 0.70
CA ILE A 173 -0.04 9.74 -0.29
C ILE A 173 -1.55 9.95 -0.24
N MET A 174 -2.12 10.01 0.96
CA MET A 174 -3.57 10.21 1.15
C MET A 174 -4.00 11.58 0.62
N GLU A 175 -3.26 12.65 0.90
CA GLU A 175 -3.52 13.98 0.37
C GLU A 175 -3.49 13.98 -1.16
N TRP A 176 -2.43 13.43 -1.76
CA TRP A 176 -2.27 13.37 -3.21
C TRP A 176 -3.39 12.58 -3.90
N LEU A 177 -3.80 11.45 -3.33
CA LEU A 177 -4.90 10.64 -3.87
C LEU A 177 -6.26 11.31 -3.71
N HIS A 178 -6.46 12.06 -2.61
CA HIS A 178 -7.75 12.70 -2.29
C HIS A 178 -8.00 13.96 -3.12
N PHE A 179 -6.97 14.78 -3.33
CA PHE A 179 -7.04 16.08 -4.00
C PHE A 179 -6.58 16.03 -5.48
N GLU A 180 -6.88 14.94 -6.18
CA GLU A 180 -6.70 14.81 -7.63
C GLU A 180 -5.26 15.01 -8.12
N GLN A 181 -4.28 14.61 -7.31
CA GLN A 181 -2.87 14.66 -7.69
C GLN A 181 -2.37 16.10 -7.91
N ASN A 182 -2.70 16.99 -7.00
CA ASN A 182 -2.46 18.44 -7.06
C ASN A 182 -0.99 18.87 -6.94
N PHE A 183 -0.06 17.93 -6.73
CA PHE A 183 1.38 18.17 -6.69
C PHE A 183 2.16 16.98 -7.30
N ASP A 184 3.43 17.18 -7.58
CA ASP A 184 4.34 16.10 -8.01
C ASP A 184 4.70 15.22 -6.81
N LEU A 185 4.07 14.04 -6.72
CA LEU A 185 4.24 13.11 -5.60
C LEU A 185 5.70 12.64 -5.48
N VAL A 186 6.33 12.33 -6.60
CA VAL A 186 7.70 11.79 -6.60
C VAL A 186 8.68 12.88 -6.17
N ALA A 187 8.63 14.04 -6.78
CA ALA A 187 9.55 15.13 -6.45
C ALA A 187 9.37 15.64 -5.01
N ALA A 188 8.14 16.00 -4.61
CA ALA A 188 7.84 16.52 -3.28
C ALA A 188 8.04 15.44 -2.20
N GLY A 189 7.64 14.20 -2.49
CA GLY A 189 7.77 13.08 -1.58
C GLY A 189 9.22 12.70 -1.34
N THR A 190 10.03 12.62 -2.40
CA THR A 190 11.48 12.38 -2.29
C THR A 190 12.14 13.42 -1.40
N ALA A 191 11.91 14.71 -1.67
CA ALA A 191 12.49 15.79 -0.86
C ALA A 191 12.08 15.70 0.62
N SER A 192 10.81 15.40 0.89
CA SER A 192 10.26 15.30 2.25
C SER A 192 10.82 14.09 3.00
N ILE A 193 10.88 12.91 2.37
CA ILE A 193 11.43 11.70 2.96
C ILE A 193 12.92 11.85 3.22
N GLN A 194 13.71 12.32 2.25
CA GLN A 194 15.14 12.52 2.42
C GLN A 194 15.42 13.54 3.53
N GLY A 195 14.65 14.63 3.60
CA GLY A 195 14.75 15.62 4.66
C GLY A 195 14.49 15.03 6.05
N LEU A 196 13.48 14.20 6.20
CA LEU A 196 13.17 13.51 7.46
C LEU A 196 14.25 12.48 7.82
N PHE A 197 14.67 11.63 6.88
CA PHE A 197 15.73 10.65 7.13
C PHE A 197 17.08 11.29 7.45
N ALA A 198 17.37 12.48 6.90
CA ALA A 198 18.55 13.26 7.27
C ALA A 198 18.54 13.68 8.76
N GLN A 199 17.35 13.90 9.36
CA GLN A 199 17.23 14.17 10.80
C GLN A 199 17.32 12.88 11.64
N PHE A 200 16.90 11.74 11.11
CA PHE A 200 16.99 10.45 11.79
C PHE A 200 18.44 9.95 11.89
N ARG A 201 19.32 10.27 10.94
CA ARG A 201 20.71 9.80 10.96
C ARG A 201 21.52 10.44 12.09
N SER A 202 22.30 9.62 12.79
CA SER A 202 23.24 10.11 13.79
C SER A 202 24.39 10.91 13.13
N THR A 203 24.96 11.88 13.84
CA THR A 203 26.08 12.69 13.35
C THR A 203 27.32 11.82 13.05
N ALA A 204 27.51 10.73 13.79
CA ALA A 204 28.58 9.77 13.54
C ALA A 204 28.40 8.99 12.22
N ALA A 205 27.15 8.68 11.82
CA ALA A 205 26.85 8.00 10.56
C ALA A 205 27.07 8.93 9.34
N ARG A 206 26.85 10.23 9.48
CA ARG A 206 27.10 11.21 8.39
C ARG A 206 28.55 11.29 7.94
N THR A 207 29.50 11.04 8.84
CA THR A 207 30.95 11.13 8.53
C THR A 207 31.44 9.92 7.71
N MET A 208 30.77 8.80 7.77
CA MET A 208 31.15 7.57 7.03
C MET A 208 30.62 7.52 5.58
N GLU A 209 29.56 8.27 5.25
CA GLU A 209 29.01 8.33 3.88
C GLU A 209 29.75 9.36 2.98
N THR A 210 30.58 10.23 3.58
CA THR A 210 31.37 11.27 2.88
C THR A 210 32.86 10.96 2.74
N ALA A 211 33.33 9.80 3.21
CA ALA A 211 34.69 9.30 3.09
C ALA A 211 34.81 8.14 2.12
#